data_9e13cded0e56f5adbf206726be1880de
#
_entry.id   9e13cded0e56f5adbf206726be1880de
#
_cell.length_a   1.000
_cell.length_b   1.000
_cell.length_c   1.000
_cell.angle_alpha   90.00
_cell.angle_beta   90.00
_cell.angle_gamma   90.00
#
_symmetry.space_group_name_H-M   'P 1'
#
loop_
_entity.id
_entity.type
_entity.pdbx_description
1 polymer ?
#
loop_
_entity_poly.entity_id
_entity_poly.type
_entity_poly.pdbx_seq_one_letter_code
_entity_poly.pdbx_strand_id
1 'polypeptide(L)'
;FLREKMKVDPYNEDTHKGLSRQGLIRTSYHYNEVMVTIVTAQEIFPGSSNFVKELLKLSPEITTVTMNINKRDTNVILGEKDKTLYGPGFIKDDILGLRFNISPQSFFQVNPIQTEKLYSQAIELANLSKDDVLLDAYSGVSTIGLLCAKYVKHVTSVEVVKSAVINGRKNAINNGIANIDIIEDDCTEYLNRNRPQFDVVIMDPPRSGSTPEFLNALKDIAPSRIVYISCEPSTLARDLVILKDKYNIVTVQPVDMFSRTYHVETICLLIKK
;
A
#
# COMPACT_ATOMS: atom_id res chain seq x y z
N PHE A 1 5.67 -29.16 -10.55
CA PHE A 1 5.43 -29.92 -9.32
C PHE A 1 3.93 -30.07 -9.01
N LEU A 2 3.17 -28.97 -8.88
CA LEU A 2 1.72 -29.00 -8.59
C LEU A 2 0.97 -29.89 -9.56
N ARG A 3 1.16 -29.70 -10.87
CA ARG A 3 0.48 -30.44 -11.92
C ARG A 3 0.97 -31.88 -12.02
N GLU A 4 2.28 -32.10 -12.02
CA GLU A 4 2.86 -33.41 -12.36
C GLU A 4 2.85 -34.39 -11.17
N LYS A 5 3.28 -33.92 -9.97
CA LYS A 5 3.41 -34.75 -8.78
C LYS A 5 2.18 -34.75 -7.89
N MET A 6 1.57 -33.58 -7.67
CA MET A 6 0.42 -33.45 -6.77
C MET A 6 -0.92 -33.64 -7.48
N LYS A 7 -0.93 -33.68 -8.81
CA LYS A 7 -2.17 -33.77 -9.62
C LYS A 7 -3.16 -32.64 -9.31
N VAL A 8 -2.61 -31.45 -9.02
CA VAL A 8 -3.41 -30.24 -8.84
C VAL A 8 -3.65 -29.61 -10.21
N ASP A 9 -4.90 -29.56 -10.64
CA ASP A 9 -5.26 -28.98 -11.92
C ASP A 9 -5.15 -27.46 -11.87
N PRO A 10 -4.53 -26.83 -12.89
CA PRO A 10 -4.59 -25.39 -13.05
C PRO A 10 -6.02 -24.94 -13.31
N TYR A 11 -6.36 -23.78 -12.78
CA TYR A 11 -7.66 -23.17 -13.03
C TYR A 11 -7.76 -22.76 -14.50
N ASN A 12 -8.88 -23.12 -15.13
CA ASN A 12 -9.21 -22.74 -16.50
C ASN A 12 -10.28 -21.65 -16.44
N GLU A 13 -9.96 -20.46 -16.94
CA GLU A 13 -10.84 -19.29 -16.88
C GLU A 13 -12.11 -19.44 -17.75
N ASP A 14 -12.08 -20.27 -18.82
CA ASP A 14 -13.25 -20.49 -19.69
C ASP A 14 -14.25 -21.48 -19.07
N THR A 15 -13.73 -22.51 -18.40
CA THR A 15 -14.57 -23.57 -17.83
C THR A 15 -14.82 -23.43 -16.33
N HIS A 16 -14.16 -22.47 -15.67
CA HIS A 16 -14.18 -22.22 -14.22
C HIS A 16 -13.83 -23.47 -13.38
N LYS A 17 -13.00 -24.37 -13.93
CA LYS A 17 -12.57 -25.61 -13.27
C LYS A 17 -11.07 -25.59 -12.97
N GLY A 18 -10.68 -26.34 -11.94
CA GLY A 18 -9.30 -26.42 -11.45
C GLY A 18 -9.14 -25.71 -10.10
N LEU A 19 -7.98 -25.89 -9.47
CA LEU A 19 -7.70 -25.36 -8.14
C LEU A 19 -6.71 -24.19 -8.16
N SER A 20 -5.54 -24.36 -8.78
CA SER A 20 -4.47 -23.38 -8.71
C SER A 20 -4.62 -22.32 -9.79
N ARG A 21 -4.84 -21.07 -9.37
CA ARG A 21 -4.97 -19.92 -10.29
C ARG A 21 -3.60 -19.30 -10.58
N GLN A 22 -2.92 -18.86 -9.54
CA GLN A 22 -1.67 -18.11 -9.69
C GLN A 22 -0.73 -18.39 -8.51
N GLY A 23 0.53 -18.07 -8.68
CA GLY A 23 1.54 -18.02 -7.64
C GLY A 23 2.11 -16.60 -7.53
N LEU A 24 2.15 -16.06 -6.33
CA LEU A 24 2.79 -14.79 -6.02
C LEU A 24 4.01 -15.05 -5.15
N ILE A 25 5.16 -14.53 -5.55
CA ILE A 25 6.40 -14.58 -4.77
C ILE A 25 6.75 -13.14 -4.38
N ARG A 26 6.97 -12.93 -3.09
CA ARG A 26 7.48 -11.66 -2.57
C ARG A 26 8.79 -11.92 -1.82
N THR A 27 9.75 -11.05 -2.02
CA THR A 27 11.05 -11.10 -1.34
C THR A 27 11.23 -9.82 -0.53
N SER A 28 11.84 -9.96 0.65
CA SER A 28 12.32 -8.84 1.42
C SER A 28 13.68 -8.38 0.90
N TYR A 29 13.88 -7.09 0.86
CA TYR A 29 15.16 -6.51 0.46
C TYR A 29 16.18 -6.55 1.62
N HIS A 30 15.73 -6.28 2.85
CA HIS A 30 16.62 -6.16 4.01
C HIS A 30 16.81 -7.47 4.81
N TYR A 31 15.88 -8.44 4.70
CA TYR A 31 15.84 -9.58 5.64
C TYR A 31 16.04 -10.96 4.98
N ASN A 32 16.31 -11.04 3.69
CA ASN A 32 16.43 -12.33 2.98
C ASN A 32 15.22 -13.27 3.27
N GLU A 33 14.03 -12.71 3.43
CA GLU A 33 12.81 -13.47 3.65
C GLU A 33 12.05 -13.61 2.32
N VAL A 34 11.49 -14.80 2.10
CA VAL A 34 10.68 -15.10 0.91
C VAL A 34 9.31 -15.57 1.32
N MET A 35 8.27 -14.95 0.77
CA MET A 35 6.89 -15.37 0.90
C MET A 35 6.39 -15.95 -0.42
N VAL A 36 5.85 -17.15 -0.35
CA VAL A 36 5.15 -17.79 -1.47
C VAL A 36 3.66 -17.84 -1.18
N THR A 37 2.87 -17.20 -2.02
CA THR A 37 1.40 -17.25 -1.94
C THR A 37 0.86 -18.04 -3.12
N ILE A 38 0.15 -19.14 -2.84
CA ILE A 38 -0.62 -19.86 -3.87
C ILE A 38 -2.05 -19.32 -3.90
N VAL A 39 -2.50 -18.87 -5.05
CA VAL A 39 -3.87 -18.41 -5.25
C VAL A 39 -4.72 -19.59 -5.73
N THR A 40 -5.80 -19.89 -5.00
CA THR A 40 -6.68 -21.01 -5.28
C THR A 40 -8.11 -20.56 -5.53
N ALA A 41 -8.81 -21.28 -6.40
CA ALA A 41 -10.24 -21.05 -6.66
C ALA A 41 -11.13 -21.60 -5.53
N GLN A 42 -10.59 -22.44 -4.65
CA GLN A 42 -11.32 -23.14 -3.59
C GLN A 42 -10.63 -23.01 -2.24
N GLU A 43 -11.38 -23.19 -1.15
CA GLU A 43 -10.86 -23.08 0.23
C GLU A 43 -10.07 -24.31 0.67
N ILE A 44 -10.24 -25.43 0.00
CA ILE A 44 -9.58 -26.69 0.31
C ILE A 44 -8.47 -26.92 -0.71
N PHE A 45 -7.24 -27.04 -0.20
CA PHE A 45 -6.09 -27.40 -1.00
C PHE A 45 -5.58 -28.77 -0.52
N PRO A 46 -5.99 -29.86 -1.20
CA PRO A 46 -5.54 -31.22 -0.84
C PRO A 46 -4.02 -31.33 -0.97
N GLY A 47 -3.38 -31.89 0.07
CA GLY A 47 -1.93 -32.05 0.08
C GLY A 47 -1.14 -30.75 0.32
N SER A 48 -1.76 -29.69 0.84
CA SER A 48 -1.07 -28.41 1.12
C SER A 48 0.18 -28.58 2.00
N SER A 49 0.15 -29.48 2.99
CA SER A 49 1.31 -29.78 3.83
C SER A 49 2.47 -30.39 3.03
N ASN A 50 2.18 -31.26 2.06
CA ASN A 50 3.20 -31.83 1.17
C ASN A 50 3.75 -30.76 0.20
N PHE A 51 2.88 -29.88 -0.30
CA PHE A 51 3.29 -28.72 -1.11
C PHE A 51 4.29 -27.87 -0.35
N VAL A 52 4.00 -27.48 0.89
CA VAL A 52 4.90 -26.71 1.74
C VAL A 52 6.22 -27.44 1.93
N LYS A 53 6.18 -28.73 2.29
CA LYS A 53 7.39 -29.54 2.52
C LYS A 53 8.31 -29.56 1.31
N GLU A 54 7.76 -29.69 0.12
CA GLU A 54 8.57 -29.72 -1.11
C GLU A 54 9.10 -28.33 -1.50
N LEU A 55 8.32 -27.27 -1.28
CA LEU A 55 8.81 -25.91 -1.48
C LEU A 55 10.01 -25.58 -0.59
N LEU A 56 9.94 -25.92 0.70
CA LEU A 56 11.02 -25.66 1.65
C LEU A 56 12.30 -26.46 1.33
N LYS A 57 12.18 -27.61 0.66
CA LYS A 57 13.35 -28.36 0.17
C LYS A 57 14.01 -27.68 -1.03
N LEU A 58 13.22 -27.00 -1.87
CA LEU A 58 13.71 -26.32 -3.08
C LEU A 58 14.39 -24.99 -2.74
N SER A 59 13.89 -24.28 -1.75
CA SER A 59 14.38 -22.95 -1.37
C SER A 59 14.27 -22.75 0.15
N PRO A 60 15.39 -22.89 0.89
CA PRO A 60 15.43 -22.71 2.34
C PRO A 60 15.13 -21.27 2.78
N GLU A 61 15.23 -20.30 1.87
CA GLU A 61 14.95 -18.88 2.11
C GLU A 61 13.44 -18.61 2.26
N ILE A 62 12.59 -19.58 1.91
CA ILE A 62 11.12 -19.42 2.10
C ILE A 62 10.80 -19.42 3.58
N THR A 63 10.45 -18.26 4.10
CA THR A 63 10.09 -18.05 5.51
C THR A 63 8.61 -18.19 5.78
N THR A 64 7.77 -18.02 4.74
CA THR A 64 6.33 -18.16 4.87
C THR A 64 5.67 -18.65 3.58
N VAL A 65 4.65 -19.49 3.73
CA VAL A 65 3.81 -19.96 2.63
C VAL A 65 2.36 -19.67 3.00
N THR A 66 1.65 -19.01 2.11
CA THR A 66 0.24 -18.66 2.29
C THR A 66 -0.59 -19.20 1.12
N MET A 67 -1.88 -19.36 1.37
CA MET A 67 -2.89 -19.65 0.36
C MET A 67 -3.88 -18.49 0.37
N ASN A 68 -4.05 -17.86 -0.77
CA ASN A 68 -5.09 -16.87 -0.99
C ASN A 68 -6.25 -17.53 -1.75
N ILE A 69 -7.48 -17.27 -1.30
CA ILE A 69 -8.68 -17.87 -1.87
C ILE A 69 -9.37 -16.84 -2.73
N ASN A 70 -9.29 -17.04 -4.05
CA ASN A 70 -9.94 -16.17 -5.03
C ASN A 70 -10.99 -16.96 -5.83
N LYS A 71 -12.26 -16.78 -5.46
CA LYS A 71 -13.42 -17.38 -6.13
C LYS A 71 -14.03 -16.46 -7.21
N ARG A 72 -13.45 -15.26 -7.40
CA ARG A 72 -14.00 -14.24 -8.30
C ARG A 72 -13.73 -14.59 -9.75
N ASP A 73 -14.68 -14.25 -10.59
CA ASP A 73 -14.57 -14.30 -12.05
C ASP A 73 -14.16 -12.92 -12.56
N THR A 74 -12.94 -12.51 -12.20
CA THR A 74 -12.37 -11.21 -12.55
C THR A 74 -10.86 -11.32 -12.73
N ASN A 75 -10.26 -10.30 -13.36
CA ASN A 75 -8.81 -10.19 -13.52
C ASN A 75 -8.05 -9.86 -12.21
N VAL A 76 -8.75 -9.70 -11.09
CA VAL A 76 -8.13 -9.45 -9.79
C VAL A 76 -7.42 -10.72 -9.31
N ILE A 77 -6.12 -10.61 -9.04
CA ILE A 77 -5.26 -11.75 -8.70
C ILE A 77 -5.62 -12.32 -7.32
N LEU A 78 -5.73 -11.46 -6.31
CA LEU A 78 -5.94 -11.87 -4.92
C LEU A 78 -7.41 -11.77 -4.52
N GLY A 79 -7.92 -12.81 -3.87
CA GLY A 79 -9.21 -12.78 -3.19
C GLY A 79 -9.10 -12.17 -1.79
N GLU A 80 -10.21 -12.17 -1.05
CA GLU A 80 -10.30 -11.49 0.25
C GLU A 80 -9.74 -12.30 1.43
N LYS A 81 -9.62 -13.62 1.27
CA LYS A 81 -9.24 -14.52 2.36
C LYS A 81 -7.86 -15.10 2.15
N ASP A 82 -7.03 -14.99 3.16
CA ASP A 82 -5.73 -15.66 3.24
C ASP A 82 -5.75 -16.75 4.33
N LYS A 83 -4.99 -17.82 4.08
CA LYS A 83 -4.71 -18.87 5.03
C LYS A 83 -3.20 -19.11 5.09
N THR A 84 -2.60 -18.98 6.24
CA THR A 84 -1.20 -19.34 6.45
C THR A 84 -1.04 -20.85 6.43
N LEU A 85 -0.16 -21.36 5.56
CA LEU A 85 0.19 -22.77 5.47
C LEU A 85 1.49 -23.08 6.21
N TYR A 86 2.41 -22.10 6.27
CA TYR A 86 3.70 -22.21 6.95
C TYR A 86 4.22 -20.82 7.33
N GLY A 87 4.95 -20.73 8.44
CA GLY A 87 5.56 -19.50 8.93
C GLY A 87 4.56 -18.49 9.48
N PRO A 88 4.95 -17.20 9.60
CA PRO A 88 4.13 -16.17 10.25
C PRO A 88 2.98 -15.64 9.37
N GLY A 89 2.95 -15.92 8.08
CA GLY A 89 1.97 -15.39 7.13
C GLY A 89 2.31 -14.01 6.57
N PHE A 90 3.51 -13.52 6.83
CA PHE A 90 4.05 -12.26 6.30
C PHE A 90 5.56 -12.33 6.19
N ILE A 91 6.16 -11.40 5.46
CA ILE A 91 7.59 -11.09 5.49
C ILE A 91 7.79 -9.70 6.07
N LYS A 92 9.02 -9.41 6.51
CA LYS A 92 9.41 -8.10 7.02
C LYS A 92 10.25 -7.38 5.99
N ASP A 93 10.10 -6.06 5.92
CA ASP A 93 11.05 -5.20 5.24
C ASP A 93 11.14 -3.85 5.95
N ASP A 94 12.23 -3.11 5.74
CA ASP A 94 12.43 -1.81 6.36
C ASP A 94 12.31 -0.70 5.30
N ILE A 95 11.77 0.44 5.68
CA ILE A 95 11.79 1.69 4.91
C ILE A 95 12.16 2.83 5.87
N LEU A 96 13.22 3.57 5.57
CA LEU A 96 13.69 4.73 6.34
C LEU A 96 13.77 4.46 7.85
N GLY A 97 14.22 3.25 8.21
CA GLY A 97 14.44 2.82 9.60
C GLY A 97 13.18 2.32 10.34
N LEU A 98 12.03 2.27 9.70
CA LEU A 98 10.84 1.61 10.24
C LEU A 98 10.64 0.23 9.63
N ARG A 99 10.21 -0.71 10.46
CA ARG A 99 9.95 -2.10 10.06
C ARG A 99 8.48 -2.32 9.74
N PHE A 100 8.23 -2.93 8.57
CA PHE A 100 6.90 -3.25 8.11
C PHE A 100 6.71 -4.75 7.97
N ASN A 101 5.58 -5.26 8.48
CA ASN A 101 5.10 -6.59 8.18
C ASN A 101 4.27 -6.52 6.89
N ILE A 102 4.65 -7.31 5.89
CA ILE A 102 4.05 -7.30 4.55
C ILE A 102 3.31 -8.62 4.37
N SER A 103 1.97 -8.59 4.41
CA SER A 103 1.11 -9.74 4.12
C SER A 103 0.89 -9.91 2.61
N PRO A 104 0.28 -11.02 2.14
CA PRO A 104 -0.02 -11.23 0.72
C PRO A 104 -0.80 -10.08 0.09
N GLN A 105 -1.76 -9.51 0.80
CA GLN A 105 -2.65 -8.44 0.32
C GLN A 105 -2.09 -7.02 0.55
N SER A 106 -1.02 -6.86 1.33
CA SER A 106 -0.44 -5.55 1.57
C SER A 106 0.13 -4.97 0.28
N PHE A 107 -0.29 -3.75 -0.08
CA PHE A 107 0.47 -2.99 -1.05
C PHE A 107 1.79 -2.57 -0.40
N PHE A 108 2.88 -2.82 -1.06
CA PHE A 108 4.22 -2.40 -0.66
C PHE A 108 5.03 -2.16 -1.93
N GLN A 109 5.72 -1.04 -2.00
CA GLN A 109 6.47 -0.64 -3.19
C GLN A 109 7.56 -1.67 -3.53
N VAL A 110 7.68 -2.02 -4.81
CA VAL A 110 8.56 -3.11 -5.27
C VAL A 110 10.02 -2.69 -5.47
N ASN A 111 10.32 -1.40 -5.44
CA ASN A 111 11.68 -0.85 -5.55
C ASN A 111 12.05 -0.12 -4.25
N PRO A 112 12.59 -0.82 -3.23
CA PRO A 112 12.83 -0.22 -1.91
C PRO A 112 13.74 1.00 -1.95
N ILE A 113 14.80 0.97 -2.75
CA ILE A 113 15.77 2.07 -2.86
C ILE A 113 15.10 3.35 -3.39
N GLN A 114 14.29 3.23 -4.43
CA GLN A 114 13.58 4.40 -4.99
C GLN A 114 12.40 4.81 -4.11
N THR A 115 11.77 3.88 -3.41
CA THR A 115 10.72 4.17 -2.43
C THR A 115 11.24 5.05 -1.29
N GLU A 116 12.41 4.74 -0.76
CA GLU A 116 13.04 5.57 0.27
C GLU A 116 13.34 6.99 -0.23
N LYS A 117 13.79 7.13 -1.49
CA LYS A 117 13.99 8.45 -2.10
C LYS A 117 12.67 9.19 -2.28
N LEU A 118 11.64 8.52 -2.82
CA LEU A 118 10.30 9.10 -3.02
C LEU A 118 9.74 9.64 -1.71
N TYR A 119 9.74 8.81 -0.66
CA TYR A 119 9.17 9.20 0.63
C TYR A 119 10.04 10.22 1.38
N SER A 120 11.38 10.13 1.29
CA SER A 120 12.26 11.16 1.86
C SER A 120 12.01 12.52 1.23
N GLN A 121 11.89 12.59 -0.09
CA GLN A 121 11.61 13.84 -0.79
C GLN A 121 10.20 14.38 -0.47
N ALA A 122 9.19 13.50 -0.40
CA ALA A 122 7.85 13.90 -0.02
C ALA A 122 7.79 14.50 1.40
N ILE A 123 8.49 13.87 2.36
CA ILE A 123 8.60 14.36 3.74
C ILE A 123 9.37 15.68 3.80
N GLU A 124 10.47 15.81 3.07
CA GLU A 124 11.25 17.04 2.98
C GLU A 124 10.42 18.19 2.42
N LEU A 125 9.72 17.97 1.30
CA LEU A 125 8.84 18.98 0.69
C LEU A 125 7.66 19.35 1.59
N ALA A 126 7.14 18.42 2.39
CA ALA A 126 6.08 18.68 3.35
C ALA A 126 6.53 19.69 4.45
N ASN A 127 7.82 19.85 4.68
CA ASN A 127 8.42 20.75 5.67
C ASN A 127 7.70 20.67 7.02
N LEU A 128 7.62 19.46 7.57
CA LEU A 128 6.84 19.13 8.76
C LEU A 128 7.40 19.76 10.03
N SER A 129 6.52 20.16 10.94
CA SER A 129 6.85 20.67 12.28
C SER A 129 6.17 19.85 13.38
N LYS A 130 6.71 19.96 14.61
CA LYS A 130 6.17 19.26 15.79
C LYS A 130 4.77 19.71 16.21
N ASP A 131 4.30 20.83 15.71
CA ASP A 131 2.95 21.35 15.98
C ASP A 131 1.92 20.92 14.92
N ASP A 132 2.39 20.43 13.77
CA ASP A 132 1.53 20.04 12.66
C ASP A 132 0.64 18.83 13.01
N VAL A 133 -0.60 18.90 12.58
CA VAL A 133 -1.53 17.76 12.50
C VAL A 133 -1.63 17.35 11.04
N LEU A 134 -1.28 16.09 10.75
CA LEU A 134 -1.12 15.55 9.40
C LEU A 134 -2.23 14.55 9.05
N LEU A 135 -2.78 14.69 7.84
CA LEU A 135 -3.58 13.65 7.19
C LEU A 135 -2.71 12.88 6.19
N ASP A 136 -2.68 11.57 6.33
CA ASP A 136 -2.18 10.60 5.34
C ASP A 136 -3.41 9.98 4.65
N ALA A 137 -3.77 10.49 3.48
CA ALA A 137 -4.94 10.06 2.72
C ALA A 137 -4.56 8.97 1.70
N TYR A 138 -5.44 7.97 1.54
CA TYR A 138 -5.18 6.76 0.75
C TYR A 138 -3.99 5.97 1.32
N SER A 139 -3.96 5.83 2.63
CA SER A 139 -2.74 5.53 3.39
C SER A 139 -2.21 4.10 3.23
N GLY A 140 -2.98 3.16 2.64
CA GLY A 140 -2.59 1.77 2.54
C GLY A 140 -2.30 1.18 3.92
N VAL A 141 -1.10 0.63 4.11
CA VAL A 141 -0.62 0.15 5.42
C VAL A 141 -0.05 1.28 6.29
N SER A 142 -0.39 2.54 5.99
CA SER A 142 0.05 3.77 6.64
C SER A 142 1.56 4.00 6.59
N THR A 143 2.21 3.59 5.52
CA THR A 143 3.68 3.71 5.41
C THR A 143 4.12 5.16 5.56
N ILE A 144 3.51 6.08 4.81
CA ILE A 144 3.85 7.50 4.82
C ILE A 144 3.50 8.12 6.18
N GLY A 145 2.31 7.85 6.70
CA GLY A 145 1.89 8.35 8.01
C GLY A 145 2.83 7.94 9.14
N LEU A 146 3.24 6.66 9.16
CA LEU A 146 4.18 6.15 10.15
C LEU A 146 5.55 6.82 10.04
N LEU A 147 6.06 7.04 8.81
CA LEU A 147 7.32 7.74 8.59
C LEU A 147 7.26 9.20 9.04
N CYS A 148 6.10 9.85 8.88
CA CYS A 148 5.87 11.25 9.26
C CYS A 148 5.68 11.43 10.78
N ALA A 149 5.22 10.40 11.50
CA ALA A 149 4.81 10.50 12.91
C ALA A 149 5.89 11.11 13.83
N LYS A 150 7.17 10.81 13.55
CA LYS A 150 8.29 11.38 14.32
C LYS A 150 8.52 12.87 14.11
N TYR A 151 7.89 13.50 13.12
CA TYR A 151 8.10 14.91 12.78
C TYR A 151 6.92 15.81 13.16
N VAL A 152 5.75 15.24 13.47
CA VAL A 152 4.50 15.98 13.67
C VAL A 152 3.92 15.74 15.07
N LYS A 153 2.92 16.56 15.44
CA LYS A 153 2.17 16.38 16.68
C LYS A 153 1.31 15.11 16.62
N HIS A 154 0.60 14.92 15.53
CA HIS A 154 -0.33 13.81 15.35
C HIS A 154 -0.54 13.49 13.87
N VAL A 155 -0.76 12.22 13.57
CA VAL A 155 -1.10 11.73 12.24
C VAL A 155 -2.49 11.09 12.28
N THR A 156 -3.29 11.38 11.25
CA THR A 156 -4.50 10.61 10.94
C THR A 156 -4.29 9.96 9.58
N SER A 157 -4.24 8.63 9.54
CA SER A 157 -4.20 7.86 8.30
C SER A 157 -5.57 7.30 7.98
N VAL A 158 -6.06 7.52 6.76
CA VAL A 158 -7.39 7.06 6.32
C VAL A 158 -7.24 6.11 5.13
N GLU A 159 -7.86 4.93 5.24
CA GLU A 159 -7.78 3.85 4.26
C GLU A 159 -9.09 3.06 4.25
N VAL A 160 -9.59 2.77 3.04
CA VAL A 160 -10.84 2.04 2.85
C VAL A 160 -10.67 0.52 2.99
N VAL A 161 -9.45 0.01 2.73
CA VAL A 161 -9.17 -1.43 2.73
C VAL A 161 -8.89 -1.92 4.15
N LYS A 162 -9.83 -2.63 4.73
CA LYS A 162 -9.76 -3.16 6.12
C LYS A 162 -8.48 -3.91 6.45
N SER A 163 -8.01 -4.78 5.54
CA SER A 163 -6.77 -5.55 5.77
C SER A 163 -5.53 -4.65 5.84
N ALA A 164 -5.49 -3.58 5.06
CA ALA A 164 -4.43 -2.58 5.09
C ALA A 164 -4.43 -1.81 6.43
N VAL A 165 -5.61 -1.37 6.89
CA VAL A 165 -5.78 -0.72 8.20
C VAL A 165 -5.29 -1.61 9.35
N ILE A 166 -5.65 -2.89 9.34
CA ILE A 166 -5.20 -3.85 10.37
C ILE A 166 -3.67 -3.99 10.35
N ASN A 167 -3.07 -4.08 9.17
CA ASN A 167 -1.62 -4.16 9.03
C ASN A 167 -0.93 -2.86 9.45
N GLY A 168 -1.47 -1.70 9.08
CA GLY A 168 -0.99 -0.40 9.51
C GLY A 168 -0.95 -0.27 11.04
N ARG A 169 -2.04 -0.63 11.72
CA ARG A 169 -2.10 -0.63 13.20
C ARG A 169 -1.06 -1.55 13.82
N LYS A 170 -0.83 -2.74 13.26
CA LYS A 170 0.24 -3.64 13.72
C LYS A 170 1.62 -3.03 13.50
N ASN A 171 1.85 -2.39 12.36
CA ASN A 171 3.11 -1.73 12.05
C ASN A 171 3.37 -0.54 12.99
N ALA A 172 2.33 0.24 13.35
CA ALA A 172 2.44 1.29 14.37
C ALA A 172 2.91 0.74 15.71
N ILE A 173 2.27 -0.33 16.21
CA ILE A 173 2.63 -0.99 17.47
C ILE A 173 4.06 -1.53 17.41
N ASN A 174 4.43 -2.23 16.33
CA ASN A 174 5.75 -2.84 16.17
C ASN A 174 6.89 -1.81 16.15
N ASN A 175 6.60 -0.58 15.71
CA ASN A 175 7.57 0.52 15.67
C ASN A 175 7.45 1.47 16.87
N GLY A 176 6.58 1.19 17.85
CA GLY A 176 6.40 2.02 19.03
C GLY A 176 5.83 3.41 18.74
N ILE A 177 5.07 3.57 17.64
CA ILE A 177 4.47 4.85 17.24
C ILE A 177 3.07 4.94 17.84
N ALA A 178 2.86 5.94 18.70
CA ALA A 178 1.63 6.14 19.46
C ALA A 178 0.83 7.38 19.04
N ASN A 179 1.43 8.33 18.31
CA ASN A 179 0.78 9.56 17.88
C ASN A 179 0.16 9.45 16.47
N ILE A 180 -0.49 8.32 16.21
CA ILE A 180 -1.16 8.05 14.93
C ILE A 180 -2.51 7.35 15.16
N ASP A 181 -3.55 7.84 14.49
CA ASP A 181 -4.84 7.15 14.35
C ASP A 181 -4.96 6.60 12.93
N ILE A 182 -5.23 5.29 12.80
CA ILE A 182 -5.41 4.62 11.52
C ILE A 182 -6.86 4.18 11.40
N ILE A 183 -7.59 4.79 10.46
CA ILE A 183 -9.04 4.77 10.34
C ILE A 183 -9.46 4.00 9.10
N GLU A 184 -10.39 3.04 9.25
CA GLU A 184 -11.06 2.36 8.15
C GLU A 184 -12.23 3.21 7.68
N ASP A 185 -12.03 3.97 6.59
CA ASP A 185 -13.05 4.86 6.04
C ASP A 185 -12.72 5.24 4.59
N ASP A 186 -13.70 5.74 3.85
CA ASP A 186 -13.46 6.50 2.63
C ASP A 186 -12.94 7.90 2.99
N CYS A 187 -11.89 8.35 2.29
CA CYS A 187 -11.26 9.64 2.59
C CYS A 187 -12.23 10.82 2.42
N THR A 188 -13.11 10.79 1.41
CA THR A 188 -14.11 11.83 1.15
C THR A 188 -15.13 11.88 2.26
N GLU A 189 -15.68 10.72 2.62
CA GLU A 189 -16.67 10.58 3.68
C GLU A 189 -16.10 11.01 5.04
N TYR A 190 -14.85 10.63 5.31
CA TYR A 190 -14.15 11.04 6.52
C TYR A 190 -14.05 12.57 6.65
N LEU A 191 -13.61 13.25 5.59
CA LEU A 191 -13.48 14.71 5.59
C LEU A 191 -14.84 15.42 5.73
N ASN A 192 -15.84 14.95 4.99
CA ASN A 192 -17.18 15.57 5.00
C ASN A 192 -17.88 15.43 6.35
N ARG A 193 -17.75 14.26 6.99
CA ARG A 193 -18.42 13.95 8.26
C ARG A 193 -17.78 14.65 9.46
N ASN A 194 -16.44 14.65 9.51
CA ASN A 194 -15.72 15.11 10.69
C ASN A 194 -15.25 16.56 10.57
N ARG A 195 -15.11 17.10 9.36
CA ARG A 195 -14.53 18.44 9.08
C ARG A 195 -13.29 18.73 9.92
N PRO A 196 -12.31 17.81 9.94
CA PRO A 196 -11.14 17.92 10.79
C PRO A 196 -10.26 19.08 10.33
N GLN A 197 -9.46 19.61 11.28
CA GLN A 197 -8.42 20.57 10.94
C GLN A 197 -7.08 19.84 10.78
N PHE A 198 -6.49 20.00 9.60
CA PHE A 198 -5.16 19.52 9.29
C PHE A 198 -4.28 20.67 8.80
N ASP A 199 -3.03 20.69 9.23
CA ASP A 199 -2.03 21.63 8.75
C ASP A 199 -1.42 21.16 7.44
N VAL A 200 -1.21 19.85 7.33
CA VAL A 200 -0.58 19.19 6.18
C VAL A 200 -1.39 17.99 5.76
N VAL A 201 -1.54 17.79 4.45
CA VAL A 201 -2.08 16.58 3.86
C VAL A 201 -1.03 15.97 2.94
N ILE A 202 -0.74 14.68 3.12
CA ILE A 202 -0.01 13.87 2.14
C ILE A 202 -1.01 12.88 1.56
N MET A 203 -1.06 12.77 0.24
CA MET A 203 -1.98 11.88 -0.46
C MET A 203 -1.27 11.11 -1.57
N ASP A 204 -1.57 9.82 -1.67
CA ASP A 204 -1.03 8.90 -2.69
C ASP A 204 -2.19 8.08 -3.28
N PRO A 205 -3.06 8.71 -4.10
CA PRO A 205 -4.23 8.05 -4.66
C PRO A 205 -3.85 7.02 -5.74
N PRO A 206 -4.81 6.15 -6.16
CA PRO A 206 -4.59 5.20 -7.23
C PRO A 206 -4.34 5.88 -8.57
N ARG A 207 -3.95 5.11 -9.61
CA ARG A 207 -3.67 5.60 -10.98
C ARG A 207 -4.78 6.46 -11.59
N SER A 208 -6.02 6.23 -11.23
CA SER A 208 -7.15 7.06 -11.67
C SER A 208 -7.12 8.48 -11.13
N GLY A 209 -6.19 8.78 -10.25
CA GLY A 209 -6.13 10.03 -9.50
C GLY A 209 -7.16 10.07 -8.37
N SER A 210 -7.36 11.25 -7.80
CA SER A 210 -8.35 11.50 -6.77
C SER A 210 -9.71 11.84 -7.37
N THR A 211 -10.77 11.74 -6.56
CA THR A 211 -12.11 12.12 -7.00
C THR A 211 -12.33 13.64 -6.87
N PRO A 212 -13.15 14.27 -7.73
CA PRO A 212 -13.50 15.66 -7.57
C PRO A 212 -14.13 15.98 -6.21
N GLU A 213 -14.89 15.04 -5.65
CA GLU A 213 -15.54 15.15 -4.33
C GLU A 213 -14.49 15.26 -3.22
N PHE A 214 -13.48 14.38 -3.23
CA PHE A 214 -12.39 14.46 -2.26
C PHE A 214 -11.59 15.76 -2.41
N LEU A 215 -11.23 16.15 -3.64
CA LEU A 215 -10.46 17.38 -3.87
C LEU A 215 -11.23 18.64 -3.44
N ASN A 216 -12.55 18.66 -3.59
CA ASN A 216 -13.38 19.75 -3.08
C ASN A 216 -13.47 19.72 -1.54
N ALA A 217 -13.67 18.56 -0.92
CA ALA A 217 -13.63 18.42 0.54
C ALA A 217 -12.26 18.86 1.10
N LEU A 218 -11.17 18.52 0.40
CA LEU A 218 -9.81 18.96 0.74
C LEU A 218 -9.67 20.50 0.67
N LYS A 219 -10.26 21.14 -0.34
CA LYS A 219 -10.32 22.60 -0.41
C LYS A 219 -11.12 23.21 0.73
N ASP A 220 -12.18 22.55 1.18
CA ASP A 220 -13.04 23.07 2.25
C ASP A 220 -12.34 23.05 3.62
N ILE A 221 -11.60 21.99 3.94
CA ILE A 221 -10.78 21.95 5.15
C ILE A 221 -9.51 22.82 5.05
N ALA A 222 -9.09 23.15 3.82
CA ALA A 222 -8.06 24.11 3.47
C ALA A 222 -6.74 23.99 4.25
N PRO A 223 -6.05 22.82 4.26
CA PRO A 223 -4.74 22.69 4.90
C PRO A 223 -3.73 23.68 4.32
N SER A 224 -2.72 24.06 5.11
CA SER A 224 -1.69 25.01 4.65
C SER A 224 -0.82 24.42 3.54
N ARG A 225 -0.59 23.09 3.58
CA ARG A 225 0.26 22.38 2.63
C ARG A 225 -0.37 21.07 2.21
N ILE A 226 -0.21 20.73 0.92
CA ILE A 226 -0.58 19.44 0.36
C ILE A 226 0.62 18.87 -0.38
N VAL A 227 1.01 17.65 -0.08
CA VAL A 227 1.96 16.87 -0.87
C VAL A 227 1.17 15.78 -1.59
N TYR A 228 1.12 15.88 -2.91
CA TYR A 228 0.43 14.92 -3.76
C TYR A 228 1.49 14.02 -4.43
N ILE A 229 1.48 12.74 -4.11
CA ILE A 229 2.30 11.72 -4.77
C ILE A 229 1.40 11.06 -5.83
N SER A 230 1.90 10.90 -7.06
CA SER A 230 1.11 10.34 -8.15
C SER A 230 1.98 9.43 -9.02
N CYS A 231 1.47 8.24 -9.32
CA CYS A 231 2.08 7.32 -10.29
C CYS A 231 1.61 7.58 -11.74
N GLU A 232 0.74 8.59 -11.96
CA GLU A 232 0.19 8.91 -13.29
C GLU A 232 0.10 10.44 -13.48
N PRO A 233 1.08 11.06 -14.18
CA PRO A 233 1.14 12.51 -14.34
C PRO A 233 -0.08 13.13 -15.02
N SER A 234 -0.77 12.41 -15.89
CA SER A 234 -1.95 12.92 -16.58
C SER A 234 -3.14 13.14 -15.63
N THR A 235 -3.37 12.21 -14.71
CA THR A 235 -4.41 12.35 -13.69
C THR A 235 -4.02 13.38 -12.63
N LEU A 236 -2.75 13.47 -12.27
CA LEU A 236 -2.24 14.55 -11.43
C LEU A 236 -2.55 15.93 -12.03
N ALA A 237 -2.21 16.14 -13.30
CA ALA A 237 -2.46 17.41 -13.97
C ALA A 237 -3.96 17.79 -13.99
N ARG A 238 -4.86 16.80 -14.20
CA ARG A 238 -6.31 16.97 -14.10
C ARG A 238 -6.74 17.42 -12.71
N ASP A 239 -6.24 16.75 -11.68
CA ASP A 239 -6.62 17.00 -10.28
C ASP A 239 -6.12 18.35 -9.79
N LEU A 240 -4.92 18.76 -10.23
CA LEU A 240 -4.36 20.08 -9.92
C LEU A 240 -5.22 21.25 -10.47
N VAL A 241 -5.96 21.03 -11.57
CA VAL A 241 -6.90 22.05 -12.07
C VAL A 241 -7.98 22.39 -11.05
N ILE A 242 -8.43 21.41 -10.25
CA ILE A 242 -9.44 21.63 -9.20
C ILE A 242 -8.84 22.37 -8.01
N LEU A 243 -7.56 22.14 -7.68
CA LEU A 243 -6.91 22.73 -6.51
C LEU A 243 -6.32 24.12 -6.75
N LYS A 244 -6.04 24.48 -8.01
CA LYS A 244 -5.29 25.70 -8.39
C LYS A 244 -5.93 27.02 -7.97
N ASP A 245 -7.22 27.05 -7.69
CA ASP A 245 -7.93 28.26 -7.23
C ASP A 245 -7.54 28.63 -5.79
N LYS A 246 -7.33 27.65 -4.91
CA LYS A 246 -6.94 27.83 -3.51
C LYS A 246 -5.44 27.62 -3.23
N TYR A 247 -4.72 26.92 -4.12
CA TYR A 247 -3.33 26.54 -3.90
C TYR A 247 -2.40 27.00 -5.01
N ASN A 248 -1.18 27.36 -4.65
CA ASN A 248 -0.07 27.56 -5.56
C ASN A 248 0.70 26.22 -5.71
N ILE A 249 0.96 25.81 -6.93
CA ILE A 249 1.87 24.69 -7.22
C ILE A 249 3.31 25.23 -7.09
N VAL A 250 4.03 24.74 -6.09
CA VAL A 250 5.39 25.24 -5.76
C VAL A 250 6.45 24.35 -6.36
N THR A 251 6.27 23.04 -6.31
CA THR A 251 7.24 22.06 -6.79
C THR A 251 6.53 20.92 -7.49
N VAL A 252 7.11 20.47 -8.61
CA VAL A 252 6.74 19.23 -9.28
C VAL A 252 8.04 18.46 -9.48
N GLN A 253 8.22 17.37 -8.74
CA GLN A 253 9.43 16.57 -8.70
C GLN A 253 9.16 15.15 -9.21
N PRO A 254 9.65 14.77 -10.40
CA PRO A 254 9.57 13.39 -10.87
C PRO A 254 10.57 12.48 -10.15
N VAL A 255 10.19 11.23 -9.96
CA VAL A 255 11.04 10.17 -9.40
C VAL A 255 10.94 8.93 -10.29
N ASP A 256 12.09 8.43 -10.76
CA ASP A 256 12.16 7.22 -11.59
C ASP A 256 12.09 5.97 -10.72
N MET A 257 10.85 5.56 -10.38
CA MET A 257 10.57 4.35 -9.60
C MET A 257 10.76 3.08 -10.44
N PHE A 258 10.45 3.14 -11.73
CA PHE A 258 10.38 1.99 -12.63
C PHE A 258 11.21 2.24 -13.88
N SER A 259 12.54 2.27 -13.73
CA SER A 259 13.49 2.51 -14.83
C SER A 259 13.21 1.63 -16.05
N ARG A 260 13.37 2.22 -17.24
CA ARG A 260 13.09 1.60 -18.55
C ARG A 260 11.61 1.31 -18.83
N THR A 261 10.71 1.90 -18.07
CA THR A 261 9.26 1.92 -18.37
C THR A 261 8.84 3.37 -18.64
N TYR A 262 7.60 3.58 -19.09
CA TYR A 262 7.02 4.92 -19.24
C TYR A 262 6.39 5.45 -17.94
N HIS A 263 6.41 4.65 -16.87
CA HIS A 263 5.86 5.06 -15.58
C HIS A 263 6.82 5.98 -14.84
N VAL A 264 6.30 7.07 -14.33
CA VAL A 264 7.04 8.01 -13.50
C VAL A 264 6.21 8.39 -12.28
N GLU A 265 6.80 8.28 -11.10
CA GLU A 265 6.21 8.85 -9.89
C GLU A 265 6.47 10.34 -9.86
N THR A 266 5.52 11.10 -9.37
CA THR A 266 5.63 12.56 -9.32
C THR A 266 5.16 13.08 -7.98
N ILE A 267 6.01 13.85 -7.29
CA ILE A 267 5.66 14.54 -6.04
C ILE A 267 5.32 15.98 -6.39
N CYS A 268 4.14 16.44 -5.99
CA CYS A 268 3.72 17.82 -6.18
C CYS A 268 3.46 18.47 -4.82
N LEU A 269 4.17 19.59 -4.55
CA LEU A 269 3.91 20.42 -3.38
C LEU A 269 2.99 21.57 -3.74
N LEU A 270 1.89 21.68 -3.00
CA LEU A 270 0.94 22.79 -3.08
C LEU A 270 0.91 23.53 -1.75
N ILE A 271 0.96 24.87 -1.83
CA ILE A 271 0.85 25.77 -0.67
C ILE A 271 -0.38 26.65 -0.83
N LYS A 272 -1.15 26.76 0.24
CA LYS A 272 -2.35 27.59 0.29
C LYS A 272 -2.02 29.05 -0.05
N LYS A 273 -2.86 29.67 -0.86
CA LYS A 273 -2.73 31.09 -1.25
C LYS A 273 -3.00 32.03 -0.07
#